data_fd1a7d831460d24a6fbb0fcb7f3d7f03
#
_entry.id   fd1a7d831460d24a6fbb0fcb7f3d7f03
#
_cell.length_a   1.000
_cell.length_b   1.000
_cell.length_c   1.000
_cell.angle_alpha   90.00
_cell.angle_beta   90.00
_cell.angle_gamma   90.00
#
_symmetry.space_group_name_H-M   'P 1'
#
loop_
_entity.id
_entity.type
_entity.pdbx_description
1 polymer ?
#
loop_
_entity_poly.entity_id
_entity_poly.type
_entity_poly.pdbx_seq_one_letter_code
_entity_poly.pdbx_strand_id
1 'polypeptide(L)'
;FGYVPQLAGYALALNKKAGGWWVVNKSNGSFKYVPAEGLDLKEEYDKLYNNVDVVESNKFERCFEPVEETFRGKPTGNKILGSTCSFCRYKHSCWKDLQELPSIMSQAKEPKIVSYVEIAEEKLI
;
A
#
# COMPACT_ATOMS: atom_id res chain seq x y z
N PHE A 1 -4.07 -3.20 2.33
CA PHE A 1 -4.15 -4.61 1.95
C PHE A 1 -5.58 -4.91 1.49
N GLY A 2 -5.74 -5.63 0.36
CA GLY A 2 -7.03 -5.91 -0.28
C GLY A 2 -7.89 -6.99 0.40
N TYR A 3 -7.99 -7.01 1.74
CA TYR A 3 -8.77 -8.01 2.47
C TYR A 3 -10.27 -7.93 2.21
N VAL A 4 -10.80 -6.73 1.99
CA VAL A 4 -12.23 -6.53 1.76
C VAL A 4 -12.64 -7.02 0.36
N PRO A 5 -11.99 -6.61 -0.76
CA PRO A 5 -12.27 -7.18 -2.07
C PRO A 5 -12.03 -8.69 -2.15
N GLN A 6 -11.01 -9.20 -1.47
CA GLN A 6 -10.74 -10.63 -1.41
C GLN A 6 -11.88 -11.40 -0.72
N LEU A 7 -12.38 -10.89 0.40
CA LEU A 7 -13.54 -11.48 1.09
C LEU A 7 -14.78 -11.45 0.19
N ALA A 8 -15.01 -10.35 -0.52
CA ALA A 8 -16.11 -10.22 -1.46
C ALA A 8 -16.02 -11.27 -2.58
N GLY A 9 -14.83 -11.47 -3.16
CA GLY A 9 -14.57 -12.50 -4.17
C GLY A 9 -14.91 -13.90 -3.65
N TYR A 10 -14.47 -14.25 -2.45
CA TYR A 10 -14.77 -15.56 -1.83
C TYR A 10 -16.25 -15.72 -1.52
N ALA A 11 -16.91 -14.70 -0.97
CA ALA A 11 -18.33 -14.74 -0.65
C ALA A 11 -19.17 -14.97 -1.91
N LEU A 12 -18.88 -14.26 -2.99
CA LEU A 12 -19.59 -14.43 -4.27
C LEU A 12 -19.31 -15.78 -4.91
N ALA A 13 -18.07 -16.24 -4.93
CA ALA A 13 -17.71 -17.56 -5.46
C ALA A 13 -18.43 -18.70 -4.73
N LEU A 14 -18.68 -18.54 -3.43
CA LEU A 14 -19.40 -19.50 -2.59
C LEU A 14 -20.92 -19.22 -2.51
N ASN A 15 -21.42 -18.27 -3.29
CA ASN A 15 -22.82 -17.82 -3.26
C ASN A 15 -23.28 -17.42 -1.85
N LYS A 16 -22.44 -16.67 -1.12
CA LYS A 16 -22.71 -16.13 0.22
C LYS A 16 -22.92 -14.63 0.15
N LYS A 17 -23.77 -14.12 1.02
CA LYS A 17 -24.11 -12.69 1.10
C LYS A 17 -23.32 -11.96 2.20
N ALA A 18 -22.61 -12.68 3.03
CA ALA A 18 -21.87 -12.15 4.16
C ALA A 18 -20.61 -12.97 4.44
N GLY A 19 -19.69 -12.38 5.18
CA GLY A 19 -18.44 -12.99 5.61
C GLY A 19 -17.79 -12.16 6.70
N GLY A 20 -16.57 -12.51 7.06
CA GLY A 20 -15.79 -11.79 8.06
C GLY A 20 -14.40 -12.43 8.22
N TRP A 21 -13.70 -11.96 9.23
CA TRP A 21 -12.33 -12.40 9.52
C TRP A 21 -12.18 -12.94 10.93
N TRP A 22 -11.40 -13.98 11.07
CA TRP A 22 -10.83 -14.36 12.35
C TRP A 22 -9.52 -13.61 12.57
N VAL A 23 -9.49 -12.74 13.55
CA VAL A 23 -8.32 -11.93 13.90
C VAL A 23 -7.68 -12.48 15.16
N VAL A 24 -6.38 -12.74 15.09
CA VAL A 24 -5.60 -13.27 16.23
C VAL A 24 -4.69 -12.20 16.78
N ASN A 25 -4.72 -11.99 18.09
CA ASN A 25 -3.75 -11.16 18.77
C ASN A 25 -2.48 -11.96 19.01
N LYS A 26 -1.40 -11.57 18.36
CA LYS A 26 -0.11 -12.26 18.42
C LYS A 26 0.55 -12.23 19.80
N SER A 27 0.19 -11.26 20.66
CA SER A 27 0.82 -11.10 21.97
C SER A 27 0.29 -12.09 23.01
N ASN A 28 -0.97 -12.52 22.90
CA ASN A 28 -1.61 -13.36 23.90
C ASN A 28 -2.41 -14.55 23.33
N GLY A 29 -2.41 -14.72 22.00
CA GLY A 29 -3.12 -15.81 21.32
C GLY A 29 -4.65 -15.67 21.31
N SER A 30 -5.22 -14.60 21.86
CA SER A 30 -6.66 -14.40 21.81
C SER A 30 -7.13 -14.14 20.37
N PHE A 31 -8.33 -14.60 20.05
CA PHE A 31 -8.89 -14.40 18.72
C PHE A 31 -10.33 -13.85 18.81
N LYS A 32 -10.71 -13.15 17.74
CA LYS A 32 -12.04 -12.55 17.63
C LYS A 32 -12.52 -12.67 16.19
N TYR A 33 -13.79 -13.01 16.02
CA TYR A 33 -14.45 -12.89 14.72
C TYR A 33 -14.90 -11.43 14.52
N VAL A 34 -14.54 -10.87 13.37
CA VAL A 34 -14.93 -9.53 12.95
C VAL A 34 -15.80 -9.68 11.70
N PRO A 35 -17.13 -9.51 11.82
CA PRO A 35 -18.04 -9.59 10.68
C PRO A 35 -17.80 -8.39 9.74
N ALA A 36 -18.00 -8.61 8.44
CA ALA A 36 -17.96 -7.57 7.42
C ALA A 36 -19.35 -6.90 7.29
N GLU A 37 -19.84 -6.31 8.38
CA GLU A 37 -21.12 -5.63 8.40
C GLU A 37 -21.05 -4.28 7.68
N GLY A 38 -22.13 -3.92 6.96
CA GLY A 38 -22.22 -2.62 6.27
C GLY A 38 -21.38 -2.51 4.98
N LEU A 39 -20.75 -3.61 4.53
CA LEU A 39 -20.03 -3.65 3.26
C LEU A 39 -20.94 -4.13 2.12
N ASP A 40 -20.93 -3.39 1.01
CA ASP A 40 -21.50 -3.88 -0.24
C ASP A 40 -20.47 -4.80 -0.93
N LEU A 41 -20.66 -6.11 -0.75
CA LEU A 41 -19.74 -7.11 -1.31
C LEU A 41 -19.72 -7.08 -2.83
N LYS A 42 -20.81 -6.67 -3.48
CA LYS A 42 -20.86 -6.55 -4.94
C LYS A 42 -19.98 -5.39 -5.41
N GLU A 43 -20.08 -4.22 -4.78
CA GLU A 43 -19.25 -3.07 -5.09
C GLU A 43 -17.76 -3.40 -4.91
N GLU A 44 -17.41 -4.08 -3.84
CA GLU A 44 -16.03 -4.49 -3.56
C GLU A 44 -15.51 -5.54 -4.56
N TYR A 45 -16.39 -6.43 -5.02
CA TYR A 45 -16.06 -7.37 -6.10
C TYR A 45 -15.84 -6.66 -7.43
N ASP A 46 -16.69 -5.68 -7.77
CA ASP A 46 -16.57 -4.90 -9.00
C ASP A 46 -15.22 -4.15 -9.04
N LYS A 47 -14.75 -3.63 -7.90
CA LYS A 47 -13.39 -3.06 -7.77
C LYS A 47 -12.29 -4.08 -8.07
N LEU A 48 -12.44 -5.31 -7.58
CA LEU A 48 -11.50 -6.40 -7.86
C LEU A 48 -11.51 -6.75 -9.35
N TYR A 49 -12.69 -6.86 -9.95
CA TYR A 49 -12.84 -7.20 -11.36
C TYR A 49 -12.26 -6.12 -12.29
N ASN A 50 -12.43 -4.85 -11.95
CA ASN A 50 -11.81 -3.74 -12.69
C ASN A 50 -10.28 -3.86 -12.70
N ASN A 51 -9.65 -4.31 -11.61
CA ASN A 51 -8.22 -4.55 -11.59
C ASN A 51 -7.81 -5.69 -12.53
N VAL A 52 -8.62 -6.75 -12.63
CA VAL A 52 -8.40 -7.85 -13.60
C VAL A 52 -8.47 -7.31 -15.03
N ASP A 53 -9.48 -6.50 -15.34
CA ASP A 53 -9.67 -5.89 -16.65
C ASP A 53 -8.50 -5.00 -17.07
N VAL A 54 -7.96 -4.19 -16.13
CA VAL A 54 -6.75 -3.38 -16.36
C VAL A 54 -5.55 -4.26 -16.70
N VAL A 55 -5.38 -5.38 -15.99
CA VAL A 55 -4.28 -6.33 -16.27
C VAL A 55 -4.46 -7.01 -17.61
N GLU A 56 -5.67 -7.50 -17.93
CA GLU A 56 -5.97 -8.18 -19.21
C GLU A 56 -5.87 -7.22 -20.40
N SER A 57 -6.27 -5.96 -20.24
CA SER A 57 -6.14 -4.94 -21.29
C SER A 57 -4.70 -4.46 -21.50
N ASN A 58 -3.76 -4.96 -20.71
CA ASN A 58 -2.33 -4.58 -20.72
C ASN A 58 -2.09 -3.07 -20.57
N LYS A 59 -3.01 -2.37 -19.88
CA LYS A 59 -2.86 -0.97 -19.51
C LYS A 59 -2.13 -0.86 -18.19
N PHE A 60 -0.91 -0.33 -18.24
CA PHE A 60 -0.13 -0.11 -17.04
C PHE A 60 -0.35 1.32 -16.52
N GLU A 61 -0.85 1.42 -15.32
CA GLU A 61 -1.04 2.68 -14.60
C GLU A 61 -0.39 2.59 -13.21
N ARG A 62 0.07 3.74 -12.70
CA ARG A 62 0.57 3.81 -11.32
C ARG A 62 -0.60 3.62 -10.36
N CYS A 63 -0.44 2.72 -9.39
CA CYS A 63 -1.49 2.43 -8.41
C CYS A 63 -1.58 3.50 -7.32
N PHE A 64 -0.48 4.20 -7.03
CA PHE A 64 -0.38 5.17 -5.93
C PHE A 64 0.55 6.31 -6.31
N GLU A 65 0.25 7.48 -5.79
CA GLU A 65 1.13 8.64 -5.88
C GLU A 65 2.20 8.61 -4.78
N PRO A 66 3.34 9.29 -4.99
CA PRO A 66 4.33 9.51 -3.94
C PRO A 66 3.72 10.29 -2.77
N VAL A 67 4.22 10.01 -1.58
CA VAL A 67 3.80 10.71 -0.36
C VAL A 67 4.87 11.68 0.10
N GLU A 68 4.45 12.74 0.80
CA GLU A 68 5.38 13.66 1.41
C GLU A 68 6.13 13.00 2.58
N GLU A 69 7.46 13.09 2.57
CA GLU A 69 8.26 12.62 3.69
C GLU A 69 8.04 13.49 4.91
N THR A 70 7.79 12.85 6.05
CA THR A 70 7.72 13.53 7.33
C THR A 70 8.84 13.07 8.27
N PHE A 71 9.49 14.01 8.94
CA PHE A 71 10.49 13.72 9.97
C PHE A 71 10.13 14.41 11.28
N ARG A 72 9.98 13.64 12.36
CA ARG A 72 9.52 14.13 13.67
C ARG A 72 8.20 14.91 13.59
N GLY A 73 7.28 14.42 12.73
CA GLY A 73 5.95 15.00 12.54
C GLY A 73 5.91 16.28 11.69
N LYS A 74 7.03 16.68 11.08
CA LYS A 74 7.10 17.85 10.19
C LYS A 74 7.40 17.39 8.75
N PRO A 75 6.75 17.99 7.73
CA PRO A 75 7.07 17.73 6.34
C PRO A 75 8.51 18.15 6.03
N THR A 76 9.19 17.37 5.20
CA THR A 76 10.58 17.64 4.82
C THR A 76 10.70 18.31 3.45
N GLY A 77 9.61 18.36 2.69
CA GLY A 77 9.60 18.80 1.29
C GLY A 77 10.04 17.70 0.30
N ASN A 78 10.57 16.57 0.77
CA ASN A 78 10.91 15.44 -0.09
C ASN A 78 9.65 14.61 -0.39
N LYS A 79 9.61 13.99 -1.58
CA LYS A 79 8.60 12.99 -1.92
C LYS A 79 9.20 11.60 -1.95
N ILE A 80 8.58 10.68 -1.26
CA ILE A 80 9.02 9.31 -1.11
C ILE A 80 7.93 8.33 -1.55
N LEU A 81 8.31 7.10 -1.84
CA LEU A 81 7.34 6.03 -2.05
C LEU A 81 6.68 5.65 -0.72
N GLY A 82 5.35 5.57 -0.73
CA GLY A 82 4.58 4.99 0.37
C GLY A 82 4.95 3.52 0.58
N SER A 83 4.56 2.96 1.75
CA SER A 83 4.94 1.59 2.15
C SER A 83 4.65 0.53 1.10
N THR A 84 3.48 0.59 0.44
CA THR A 84 3.09 -0.38 -0.59
C THR A 84 4.04 -0.35 -1.79
N CYS A 85 4.37 0.85 -2.29
CA CYS A 85 5.26 1.02 -3.43
C CYS A 85 6.73 0.77 -3.09
N SER A 86 7.18 1.08 -1.86
CA SER A 86 8.57 0.85 -1.43
C SER A 86 8.95 -0.64 -1.46
N PHE A 87 8.01 -1.53 -1.20
CA PHE A 87 8.20 -2.99 -1.29
C PHE A 87 7.89 -3.58 -2.67
N CYS A 88 7.40 -2.78 -3.62
CA CYS A 88 7.04 -3.25 -4.94
C CYS A 88 8.29 -3.55 -5.78
N ARG A 89 8.38 -4.75 -6.34
CA ARG A 89 9.50 -5.13 -7.22
C ARG A 89 9.53 -4.36 -8.54
N TYR A 90 8.42 -3.74 -8.93
CA TYR A 90 8.27 -2.95 -10.16
C TYR A 90 8.43 -1.43 -9.95
N LYS A 91 8.82 -0.98 -8.76
CA LYS A 91 8.91 0.44 -8.42
C LYS A 91 9.79 1.24 -9.40
N HIS A 92 10.90 0.68 -9.88
CA HIS A 92 11.78 1.33 -10.87
C HIS A 92 11.17 1.40 -12.28
N SER A 93 10.15 0.58 -12.58
CA SER A 93 9.38 0.71 -13.82
C SER A 93 8.37 1.85 -13.74
N CYS A 94 7.82 2.11 -12.54
CA CYS A 94 6.92 3.22 -12.29
C CYS A 94 7.66 4.58 -12.21
N TRP A 95 8.82 4.58 -11.56
CA TRP A 95 9.65 5.77 -11.32
C TRP A 95 11.08 5.51 -11.77
N LYS A 96 11.42 5.97 -12.97
CA LYS A 96 12.72 5.71 -13.59
C LYS A 96 13.87 6.40 -12.86
N ASP A 97 13.59 7.58 -12.28
CA ASP A 97 14.57 8.40 -11.55
C ASP A 97 14.55 8.16 -10.04
N LEU A 98 13.96 7.04 -9.60
CA LEU A 98 13.88 6.66 -8.20
C LEU A 98 15.27 6.48 -7.58
N GLN A 99 15.52 7.17 -6.46
CA GLN A 99 16.76 7.07 -5.70
C GLN A 99 16.54 6.31 -4.40
N GLU A 100 17.27 5.22 -4.20
CA GLU A 100 17.25 4.47 -2.93
C GLU A 100 18.45 4.88 -2.09
N LEU A 101 18.22 5.77 -1.13
CA LEU A 101 19.26 6.37 -0.31
C LEU A 101 18.96 6.12 1.18
N PRO A 102 20.01 6.10 2.03
CA PRO A 102 19.80 6.23 3.47
C PRO A 102 18.99 7.50 3.77
N SER A 103 18.08 7.42 4.74
CA SER A 103 17.24 8.57 5.10
C SER A 103 18.10 9.82 5.35
N ILE A 104 17.94 10.84 4.49
CA ILE A 104 18.69 12.10 4.50
C ILE A 104 18.48 12.86 5.83
N MET A 105 17.32 12.67 6.46
CA MET A 105 16.93 13.33 7.70
C MET A 105 17.41 12.59 8.96
N SER A 106 17.85 11.34 8.83
CA SER A 106 18.23 10.51 9.98
C SER A 106 19.68 10.76 10.39
N GLN A 107 19.90 10.88 11.70
CA GLN A 107 21.23 10.92 12.32
C GLN A 107 21.65 9.56 12.91
N ALA A 108 20.91 8.50 12.62
CA ALA A 108 21.24 7.16 13.07
C ALA A 108 22.53 6.67 12.41
N LYS A 109 23.29 5.82 13.11
CA LYS A 109 24.51 5.21 12.57
C LYS A 109 24.22 4.37 11.32
N GLU A 110 23.07 3.72 11.29
CA GLU A 110 22.56 2.92 10.17
C GLU A 110 21.15 3.43 9.84
N PRO A 111 21.00 4.46 8.98
CA PRO A 111 19.72 4.99 8.62
C PRO A 111 18.95 3.99 7.74
N LYS A 112 17.63 3.96 7.89
CA LYS A 112 16.74 3.19 7.02
C LYS A 112 16.88 3.68 5.56
N ILE A 113 16.92 2.77 4.62
CA ILE A 113 16.86 3.08 3.19
C ILE A 113 15.45 3.60 2.85
N VAL A 114 15.40 4.71 2.16
CA VAL A 114 14.18 5.39 1.70
C VAL A 114 14.22 5.51 0.18
N SER A 115 13.09 5.28 -0.46
CA SER A 115 12.93 5.40 -1.91
C SER A 115 12.43 6.81 -2.23
N TYR A 116 13.33 7.69 -2.60
CA TYR A 116 13.05 9.08 -2.95
C TYR A 116 12.62 9.21 -4.41
N VAL A 117 11.48 9.86 -4.64
CA VAL A 117 10.99 10.26 -5.96
C VAL A 117 11.44 11.68 -6.29
N GLU A 118 11.46 12.55 -5.26
CA GLU A 118 11.87 13.94 -5.37
C GLU A 118 12.56 14.36 -4.06
N ILE A 119 13.72 14.98 -4.18
CA ILE A 119 14.47 15.53 -3.05
C ILE A 119 14.46 17.04 -3.19
N ALA A 120 14.04 17.76 -2.13
CA ALA A 120 14.00 19.21 -2.12
C ALA A 120 15.43 19.78 -2.25
N GLU A 121 15.64 20.76 -3.13
CA GLU A 121 16.95 21.31 -3.51
C GLU A 121 17.74 21.88 -2.33
N GLU A 122 17.08 22.35 -1.28
CA GLU A 122 17.73 22.94 -0.09
C GLU A 122 18.54 21.95 0.76
N LYS A 123 18.56 20.65 0.43
CA LYS A 123 19.16 19.60 1.27
C LYS A 123 20.27 18.79 0.59
N LEU A 124 20.71 19.23 -0.59
CA LEU A 124 21.81 18.61 -1.34
C LEU A 124 23.20 19.22 -1.02
N ILE A 125 23.30 20.01 0.08
CA ILE A 125 24.56 20.65 0.49
C ILE A 125 25.12 19.96 1.73
#